data_79de17770405c7d102da29b14d3de374
#
_entry.id   79de17770405c7d102da29b14d3de374
#
_cell.length_a   1.000
_cell.length_b   1.000
_cell.length_c   1.000
_cell.angle_alpha   90.00
_cell.angle_beta   90.00
_cell.angle_gamma   90.00
#
_symmetry.space_group_name_H-M   'P 1'
#
loop_
_entity.id
_entity.type
_entity.pdbx_description
1 polymer ?
#
loop_
_entity_poly.entity_id
_entity_poly.type
_entity_poly.pdbx_seq_one_letter_code
_entity_poly.pdbx_strand_id
1 'polypeptide(L)'
;PLRHGAAFHRLFGRPALEMTMVGVTGTKGKTTTTHMIKAVLEAAGHKVGMVGTNGVYYPGHHYDLNNTTPESYELQKILRQLADAGCDACVMEVSSQGIMMDRVAGIHYKVGVFTNLYPDHIGPGEHSSFEEYRSWKGSCSSAAMSAW
;
A
#
# COMPACT_ATOMS: atom_id res chain seq x y z
N PRO A 1 11.67 15.99 -11.22
CA PRO A 1 11.27 15.77 -9.83
C PRO A 1 11.92 14.49 -9.34
N LEU A 2 12.73 14.59 -8.26
CA LEU A 2 13.37 13.44 -7.64
C LEU A 2 12.26 12.55 -7.06
N ARG A 3 12.22 11.29 -7.47
CA ARG A 3 11.30 10.29 -6.93
C ARG A 3 11.78 9.92 -5.52
N HIS A 4 11.38 10.69 -4.53
CA HIS A 4 11.80 10.52 -3.14
C HIS A 4 11.48 9.13 -2.59
N GLY A 5 10.36 8.52 -2.98
CA GLY A 5 9.96 7.20 -2.56
C GLY A 5 10.99 6.11 -2.89
N ALA A 6 11.52 6.09 -4.11
CA ALA A 6 12.54 5.13 -4.52
C ALA A 6 13.88 5.33 -3.79
N ALA A 7 14.24 6.58 -3.44
CA ALA A 7 15.42 6.87 -2.65
C ALA A 7 15.29 6.34 -1.21
N PHE A 8 14.16 6.59 -0.56
CA PHE A 8 13.88 6.07 0.77
C PHE A 8 13.80 4.55 0.80
N HIS A 9 13.24 3.92 -0.24
CA HIS A 9 13.25 2.47 -0.37
C HIS A 9 14.68 1.88 -0.29
N ARG A 10 15.64 2.52 -0.96
CA ARG A 10 17.06 2.12 -0.88
C ARG A 10 17.68 2.41 0.49
N LEU A 11 17.37 3.58 1.08
CA LEU A 11 17.88 3.99 2.38
C LEU A 11 17.52 2.98 3.48
N PHE A 12 16.31 2.45 3.46
CA PHE A 12 15.84 1.44 4.42
C PHE A 12 16.15 -0.01 4.02
N GLY A 13 17.04 -0.23 3.05
CA GLY A 13 17.49 -1.57 2.66
C GLY A 13 16.46 -2.36 1.86
N ARG A 14 15.56 -1.69 1.15
CA ARG A 14 14.54 -2.29 0.27
C ARG A 14 13.62 -3.30 0.98
N PRO A 15 12.97 -2.94 2.10
CA PRO A 15 12.21 -3.88 2.92
C PRO A 15 11.05 -4.56 2.18
N ALA A 16 10.46 -3.89 1.19
CA ALA A 16 9.40 -4.46 0.37
C ALA A 16 9.83 -5.69 -0.47
N LEU A 17 11.13 -5.88 -0.70
CA LEU A 17 11.65 -7.06 -1.39
C LEU A 17 11.79 -8.28 -0.47
N GLU A 18 11.76 -8.08 0.84
CA GLU A 18 11.86 -9.13 1.85
C GLU A 18 10.49 -9.76 2.18
N MET A 19 9.40 -9.16 1.69
CA MET A 19 8.03 -9.57 1.97
C MET A 19 7.22 -9.72 0.67
N THR A 20 6.20 -10.57 0.70
CA THR A 20 5.18 -10.59 -0.34
C THR A 20 4.27 -9.38 -0.17
N MET A 21 4.39 -8.41 -1.05
CA MET A 21 3.57 -7.19 -1.01
C MET A 21 2.24 -7.39 -1.72
N VAL A 22 1.14 -7.11 -1.01
CA VAL A 22 -0.23 -7.11 -1.55
C VAL A 22 -0.80 -5.70 -1.45
N GLY A 23 -1.11 -5.09 -2.58
CA GLY A 23 -1.71 -3.75 -2.65
C GLY A 23 -3.21 -3.82 -2.90
N VAL A 24 -4.00 -3.14 -2.09
CA VAL A 24 -5.46 -3.05 -2.25
C VAL A 24 -5.86 -1.61 -2.57
N THR A 25 -6.44 -1.41 -3.74
CA THR A 25 -6.96 -0.11 -4.17
C THR A 25 -8.43 -0.18 -4.54
N GLY A 26 -9.04 0.97 -4.66
CA GLY A 26 -10.47 1.12 -4.98
C GLY A 26 -11.07 2.31 -4.24
N THR A 27 -12.30 2.68 -4.58
CA THR A 27 -12.98 3.79 -3.91
C THR A 27 -13.39 3.38 -2.51
N LYS A 28 -14.07 2.24 -2.37
CA LYS A 28 -14.57 1.70 -1.08
C LYS A 28 -14.14 0.25 -0.88
N GLY A 29 -14.18 -0.19 0.38
CA GLY A 29 -13.92 -1.60 0.74
C GLY A 29 -12.44 -1.96 0.90
N LYS A 30 -11.49 -1.03 0.71
CA LYS A 30 -10.06 -1.30 0.89
C LYS A 30 -9.76 -1.87 2.28
N THR A 31 -10.17 -1.18 3.32
CA THR A 31 -9.93 -1.57 4.72
C THR A 31 -10.49 -2.97 5.03
N THR A 32 -11.75 -3.22 4.65
CA THR A 32 -12.35 -4.55 4.84
C THR A 32 -11.58 -5.63 4.10
N THR A 33 -11.25 -5.38 2.84
CA THR A 33 -10.52 -6.33 2.00
C THR A 33 -9.11 -6.60 2.54
N THR A 34 -8.39 -5.59 3.02
CA THR A 34 -7.05 -5.79 3.62
C THR A 34 -7.12 -6.66 4.88
N HIS A 35 -8.12 -6.43 5.74
CA HIS A 35 -8.33 -7.27 6.93
C HIS A 35 -8.67 -8.72 6.57
N MET A 36 -9.51 -8.94 5.55
CA MET A 36 -9.85 -10.29 5.07
C MET A 36 -8.62 -11.01 4.51
N ILE A 37 -7.84 -10.35 3.66
CA ILE A 37 -6.62 -10.94 3.09
C ILE A 37 -5.61 -11.26 4.21
N LYS A 38 -5.41 -10.33 5.15
CA LYS A 38 -4.57 -10.57 6.32
C LYS A 38 -5.00 -11.82 7.07
N ALA A 39 -6.29 -11.95 7.41
CA ALA A 39 -6.81 -13.10 8.14
C ALA A 39 -6.60 -14.43 7.38
N VAL A 40 -6.80 -14.44 6.07
CA VAL A 40 -6.56 -15.63 5.23
C VAL A 40 -5.09 -16.03 5.21
N LEU A 41 -4.18 -15.05 5.04
CA LEU A 41 -2.75 -15.33 5.04
C LEU A 41 -2.25 -15.80 6.41
N GLU A 42 -2.75 -15.22 7.50
CA GLU A 42 -2.43 -15.66 8.87
C GLU A 42 -2.94 -17.08 9.14
N ALA A 43 -4.14 -17.41 8.67
CA ALA A 43 -4.68 -18.78 8.77
C ALA A 43 -3.85 -19.79 7.96
N ALA A 44 -3.20 -19.35 6.90
CA ALA A 44 -2.24 -20.14 6.12
C ALA A 44 -0.84 -20.23 6.75
N GLY A 45 -0.63 -19.63 7.92
CA GLY A 45 0.64 -19.71 8.66
C GLY A 45 1.64 -18.59 8.36
N HIS A 46 1.24 -17.56 7.62
CA HIS A 46 2.10 -16.41 7.34
C HIS A 46 2.14 -15.41 8.51
N LYS A 47 3.27 -14.74 8.67
CA LYS A 47 3.39 -13.56 9.55
C LYS A 47 3.11 -12.31 8.73
N VAL A 48 1.94 -11.73 8.95
CA VAL A 48 1.41 -10.67 8.08
C VAL A 48 1.48 -9.30 8.75
N GLY A 49 2.12 -8.35 8.07
CA GLY A 49 1.99 -6.93 8.34
C GLY A 49 0.79 -6.33 7.57
N MET A 50 0.14 -5.33 8.14
CA MET A 50 -0.92 -4.58 7.46
C MET A 50 -0.72 -3.09 7.66
N VAL A 51 -0.93 -2.31 6.59
CA VAL A 51 -0.83 -0.84 6.59
C VAL A 51 -2.08 -0.27 5.92
N GLY A 52 -2.79 0.59 6.61
CA GLY A 52 -3.99 1.19 6.04
C GLY A 52 -4.66 2.22 6.94
N THR A 53 -5.91 2.52 6.66
CA THR A 53 -6.71 3.54 7.36
C THR A 53 -6.79 3.29 8.87
N ASN A 54 -6.85 2.03 9.29
CA ASN A 54 -6.90 1.64 10.70
C ASN A 54 -5.50 1.53 11.36
N GLY A 55 -4.46 2.02 10.70
CA GLY A 55 -3.10 2.01 11.23
C GLY A 55 -2.22 0.90 10.70
N VAL A 56 -1.19 0.59 11.48
CA VAL A 56 -0.22 -0.48 11.22
C VAL A 56 -0.47 -1.64 12.17
N TYR A 57 -0.50 -2.85 11.63
CA TYR A 57 -0.64 -4.10 12.38
C TYR A 57 0.50 -5.05 12.01
N TYR A 58 1.09 -5.68 13.00
CA TYR A 58 1.98 -6.83 12.83
C TYR A 58 1.98 -7.64 14.14
N PRO A 59 2.49 -8.87 14.19
CA PRO A 59 2.31 -9.74 15.35
C PRO A 59 2.65 -9.07 16.69
N GLY A 60 1.63 -8.91 17.55
CA GLY A 60 1.73 -8.30 18.88
C GLY A 60 1.78 -6.77 18.93
N HIS A 61 1.64 -6.09 17.79
CA HIS A 61 1.73 -4.62 17.70
C HIS A 61 0.62 -4.01 16.85
N HIS A 62 0.12 -2.86 17.31
CA HIS A 62 -0.79 -2.00 16.57
C HIS A 62 -0.55 -0.54 16.96
N TYR A 63 -0.56 0.35 15.97
CA TYR A 63 -0.57 1.80 16.19
C TYR A 63 -1.27 2.53 15.03
N ASP A 64 -1.82 3.70 15.34
CA ASP A 64 -2.59 4.49 14.38
C ASP A 64 -1.69 5.24 13.40
N LEU A 65 -2.25 5.55 12.24
CA LEU A 65 -1.65 6.39 11.20
C LEU A 65 -2.53 7.60 10.91
N ASN A 66 -1.90 8.69 10.49
CA ASN A 66 -2.62 9.89 10.07
C ASN A 66 -3.20 9.79 8.64
N ASN A 67 -2.61 8.94 7.81
CA ASN A 67 -3.00 8.76 6.41
C ASN A 67 -3.17 7.28 6.08
N THR A 68 -4.16 6.97 5.24
CA THR A 68 -4.38 5.60 4.70
C THR A 68 -3.13 5.02 4.03
N THR A 69 -2.43 5.86 3.25
CA THR A 69 -1.13 5.55 2.65
C THR A 69 -0.14 6.57 3.18
N PRO A 70 0.79 6.19 4.06
CA PRO A 70 1.76 7.10 4.66
C PRO A 70 2.65 7.80 3.64
N GLU A 71 3.30 8.89 4.04
CA GLU A 71 4.34 9.55 3.26
C GLU A 71 5.52 8.61 3.01
N SER A 72 6.24 8.82 1.91
CA SER A 72 7.27 7.89 1.43
C SER A 72 8.29 7.47 2.47
N TYR A 73 8.80 8.42 3.27
CA TYR A 73 9.77 8.12 4.34
C TYR A 73 9.16 7.24 5.43
N GLU A 74 7.98 7.64 5.93
CA GLU A 74 7.27 6.92 6.97
C GLU A 74 6.88 5.52 6.51
N LEU A 75 6.38 5.38 5.29
CA LEU A 75 6.04 4.09 4.72
C LEU A 75 7.24 3.15 4.65
N GLN A 76 8.39 3.60 4.16
CA GLN A 76 9.57 2.75 4.08
C GLN A 76 10.10 2.37 5.48
N LYS A 77 10.02 3.28 6.46
CA LYS A 77 10.33 3.00 7.86
C LYS A 77 9.40 1.92 8.43
N ILE A 78 8.09 2.02 8.18
CA ILE A 78 7.10 1.01 8.58
C ILE A 78 7.43 -0.35 7.95
N LEU A 79 7.66 -0.39 6.63
CA LEU A 79 8.00 -1.64 5.95
C LEU A 79 9.28 -2.27 6.51
N ARG A 80 10.27 -1.47 6.90
CA ARG A 80 11.48 -1.96 7.58
C ARG A 80 11.13 -2.59 8.94
N GLN A 81 10.25 -1.94 9.73
CA GLN A 81 9.78 -2.50 11.01
C GLN A 81 9.07 -3.84 10.82
N LEU A 82 8.22 -3.96 9.80
CA LEU A 82 7.51 -5.22 9.51
C LEU A 82 8.50 -6.33 9.13
N ALA A 83 9.46 -6.04 8.25
CA ALA A 83 10.46 -7.01 7.84
C ALA A 83 11.35 -7.46 9.03
N ASP A 84 11.80 -6.52 9.87
CA ASP A 84 12.59 -6.80 11.08
C ASP A 84 11.80 -7.60 12.13
N ALA A 85 10.48 -7.44 12.18
CA ALA A 85 9.58 -8.24 13.01
C ALA A 85 9.34 -9.65 12.45
N GLY A 86 9.92 -9.99 11.30
CA GLY A 86 9.79 -11.30 10.66
C GLY A 86 8.52 -11.50 9.85
N CYS A 87 7.83 -10.41 9.45
CA CYS A 87 6.71 -10.52 8.52
C CYS A 87 7.23 -11.02 7.15
N ASP A 88 6.56 -12.02 6.61
CA ASP A 88 6.83 -12.56 5.26
C ASP A 88 5.85 -12.05 4.20
N ALA A 89 4.76 -11.40 4.65
CA ALA A 89 3.80 -10.72 3.80
C ALA A 89 3.38 -9.37 4.40
N CYS A 90 3.05 -8.43 3.53
CA CYS A 90 2.45 -7.15 3.91
C CYS A 90 1.25 -6.86 3.00
N VAL A 91 0.10 -6.63 3.61
CA VAL A 91 -1.12 -6.20 2.92
C VAL A 91 -1.33 -4.71 3.20
N MET A 92 -1.39 -3.89 2.16
CA MET A 92 -1.56 -2.46 2.36
C MET A 92 -2.66 -1.82 1.50
N GLU A 93 -3.31 -0.83 2.08
CA GLU A 93 -4.20 0.04 1.34
C GLU A 93 -3.39 1.03 0.50
N VAL A 94 -3.71 1.11 -0.78
CA VAL A 94 -3.07 2.02 -1.73
C VAL A 94 -4.10 3.04 -2.21
N SER A 95 -4.04 4.25 -1.68
CA SER A 95 -4.90 5.34 -2.08
C SER A 95 -4.45 5.95 -3.41
N SER A 96 -5.40 6.52 -4.17
CA SER A 96 -5.07 7.24 -5.42
C SER A 96 -4.12 8.43 -5.17
N GLN A 97 -4.30 9.15 -4.07
CA GLN A 97 -3.37 10.20 -3.64
C GLN A 97 -1.97 9.64 -3.33
N GLY A 98 -1.88 8.48 -2.68
CA GLY A 98 -0.60 7.83 -2.40
C GLY A 98 0.17 7.48 -3.68
N ILE A 99 -0.54 7.09 -4.74
CA ILE A 99 0.06 6.84 -6.05
C ILE A 99 0.45 8.16 -6.73
N MET A 100 -0.46 9.12 -6.78
CA MET A 100 -0.25 10.44 -7.39
C MET A 100 0.94 11.19 -6.78
N MET A 101 1.10 11.09 -5.45
CA MET A 101 2.20 11.73 -4.71
C MET A 101 3.48 10.88 -4.66
N ASP A 102 3.55 9.80 -5.42
CA ASP A 102 4.73 8.91 -5.49
C ASP A 102 5.13 8.27 -4.13
N ARG A 103 4.16 8.19 -3.18
CA ARG A 103 4.41 7.65 -1.83
C ARG A 103 4.80 6.17 -1.84
N VAL A 104 4.29 5.42 -2.83
CA VAL A 104 4.52 3.98 -2.98
C VAL A 104 5.61 3.63 -4.00
N ALA A 105 6.37 4.62 -4.46
CA ALA A 105 7.44 4.40 -5.43
C ALA A 105 8.51 3.43 -4.90
N GLY A 106 8.92 2.50 -5.75
CA GLY A 106 9.88 1.46 -5.41
C GLY A 106 9.27 0.22 -4.73
N ILE A 107 7.98 0.23 -4.45
CA ILE A 107 7.28 -0.96 -3.95
C ILE A 107 6.73 -1.75 -5.13
N HIS A 108 7.14 -3.02 -5.24
CA HIS A 108 6.62 -3.95 -6.22
C HIS A 108 5.57 -4.85 -5.56
N TYR A 109 4.32 -4.69 -5.98
CA TYR A 109 3.24 -5.53 -5.50
C TYR A 109 3.20 -6.84 -6.27
N LYS A 110 3.31 -7.95 -5.57
CA LYS A 110 3.12 -9.28 -6.16
C LYS A 110 1.66 -9.55 -6.50
N VAL A 111 0.75 -8.96 -5.73
CA VAL A 111 -0.69 -9.04 -5.96
C VAL A 111 -1.29 -7.64 -5.84
N GLY A 112 -2.03 -7.21 -6.85
CA GLY A 112 -2.84 -6.00 -6.85
C GLY A 112 -4.32 -6.35 -6.81
N VAL A 113 -5.04 -5.85 -5.82
CA VAL A 113 -6.48 -6.04 -5.68
C VAL A 113 -7.19 -4.72 -5.95
N PHE A 114 -8.11 -4.74 -6.91
CA PHE A 114 -8.95 -3.62 -7.25
C PHE A 114 -10.39 -3.92 -6.83
N THR A 115 -10.92 -3.20 -5.83
CA THR A 115 -12.23 -3.48 -5.26
C THR A 115 -13.38 -2.93 -6.09
N ASN A 116 -13.34 -1.64 -6.39
CA ASN A 116 -14.38 -0.93 -7.16
C ASN A 116 -13.91 0.48 -7.57
N LEU A 117 -14.69 1.11 -8.46
CA LEU A 117 -14.47 2.49 -8.89
C LEU A 117 -15.80 3.25 -8.95
N TYR A 118 -15.94 4.26 -8.10
CA TYR A 118 -17.04 5.20 -8.11
C TYR A 118 -16.50 6.62 -8.23
N PRO A 119 -17.27 7.60 -8.75
CA PRO A 119 -16.92 9.01 -8.69
C PRO A 119 -16.77 9.45 -7.23
N ASP A 120 -15.53 9.74 -6.81
CA ASP A 120 -15.18 10.17 -5.46
C ASP A 120 -13.81 10.87 -5.52
N HIS A 121 -13.48 11.65 -4.50
CA HIS A 121 -12.20 12.37 -4.45
C HIS A 121 -11.95 13.29 -5.67
N ILE A 122 -12.98 14.02 -6.12
CA ILE A 122 -12.90 15.01 -7.20
C ILE A 122 -13.17 16.38 -6.60
N GLY A 123 -12.17 17.26 -6.58
CA GLY A 123 -12.30 18.59 -6.01
C GLY A 123 -10.98 19.32 -5.78
N PRO A 124 -11.02 20.52 -5.19
CA PRO A 124 -9.81 21.27 -4.87
C PRO A 124 -8.88 20.51 -3.91
N GLY A 125 -7.65 20.23 -4.34
CA GLY A 125 -6.67 19.45 -3.58
C GLY A 125 -6.79 17.93 -3.72
N GLU A 126 -7.72 17.47 -4.56
CA GLU A 126 -7.91 16.07 -4.94
C GLU A 126 -7.69 15.89 -6.46
N HIS A 127 -8.32 14.89 -7.08
CA HIS A 127 -8.21 14.69 -8.53
C HIS A 127 -9.01 15.74 -9.31
N SER A 128 -8.48 16.20 -10.44
CA SER A 128 -9.12 17.21 -11.29
C SER A 128 -10.31 16.64 -12.08
N SER A 129 -10.33 15.33 -12.33
CA SER A 129 -11.39 14.64 -13.06
C SER A 129 -11.52 13.17 -12.66
N PHE A 130 -12.65 12.55 -13.05
CA PHE A 130 -12.87 11.11 -12.86
C PHE A 130 -11.89 10.27 -13.70
N GLU A 131 -11.54 10.72 -14.90
CA GLU A 131 -10.57 10.06 -15.77
C GLU A 131 -9.19 10.05 -15.13
N GLU A 132 -8.75 11.13 -14.53
CA GLU A 132 -7.51 11.20 -13.78
C GLU A 132 -7.53 10.23 -12.58
N TYR A 133 -8.57 10.27 -11.77
CA TYR A 133 -8.76 9.37 -10.64
C TYR A 133 -8.72 7.90 -11.05
N ARG A 134 -9.41 7.54 -12.15
CA ARG A 134 -9.40 6.20 -12.74
C ARG A 134 -8.00 5.78 -13.20
N SER A 135 -7.27 6.69 -13.85
CA SER A 135 -5.92 6.44 -14.36
C SER A 135 -4.95 6.07 -13.23
N TRP A 136 -4.97 6.82 -12.13
CA TRP A 136 -4.10 6.54 -10.98
C TRP A 136 -4.41 5.20 -10.31
N LYS A 137 -5.66 4.87 -10.14
CA LYS A 137 -6.04 3.55 -9.59
C LYS A 137 -5.67 2.38 -10.52
N GLY A 138 -5.79 2.56 -11.82
CA GLY A 138 -5.37 1.58 -12.83
C GLY A 138 -3.86 1.30 -12.81
N SER A 139 -3.04 2.30 -12.50
CA SER A 139 -1.59 2.15 -12.44
C SER A 139 -1.12 1.23 -11.31
N CYS A 140 -1.88 1.10 -10.22
CA CYS A 140 -1.58 0.15 -9.16
C CYS A 140 -1.70 -1.31 -9.65
N SER A 141 -2.70 -1.63 -10.46
CA SER A 141 -2.86 -2.96 -11.03
C SER A 141 -1.83 -3.25 -12.13
N SER A 142 -1.44 -2.25 -12.93
CA SER A 142 -0.41 -2.41 -13.95
C SER A 142 0.99 -2.59 -13.36
N ALA A 143 1.29 -1.95 -12.22
CA ALA A 143 2.55 -2.15 -11.51
C ALA A 143 2.69 -3.58 -10.94
N ALA A 144 1.58 -4.21 -10.56
CA ALA A 144 1.56 -5.63 -10.20
C ALA A 144 1.68 -6.55 -11.42
N MET A 145 1.10 -6.15 -12.56
CA MET A 145 1.12 -6.95 -13.80
C MET A 145 2.42 -6.84 -14.62
N SER A 146 3.23 -5.80 -14.41
CA SER A 146 4.53 -5.64 -15.10
C SER A 146 5.65 -6.54 -14.53
N ALA A 147 5.34 -7.38 -13.56
CA ALA A 147 6.25 -8.37 -12.98
C ALA A 147 6.09 -9.79 -13.54
N TRP A 148 5.32 -9.94 -14.66
CA TRP A 148 5.17 -11.20 -15.39
C TRP A 148 5.83 -11.15 -16.78
#